data_e754391f216b234aea981cd9c2772c7e
#
_entry.id   e754391f216b234aea981cd9c2772c7e
#
_cell.length_a   1.000
_cell.length_b   1.000
_cell.length_c   1.000
_cell.angle_alpha   90.00
_cell.angle_beta   90.00
_cell.angle_gamma   90.00
#
_symmetry.space_group_name_H-M   'P 1'
#
loop_
_entity.id
_entity.type
_entity.pdbx_description
1 polymer ?
#
loop_
_entity_poly.entity_id
_entity_poly.type
_entity_poly.pdbx_seq_one_letter_code
_entity_poly.pdbx_strand_id
1 'polypeptide(L)' 'MLVVKKFGGSSVADTERIFNVARRCIEDYKRGNDVVVVLSA' A
#
# COMPACT_ATOMS: atom_id res chain seq x y z
N MET A 1 2.68 -15.69 0.09
CA MET A 1 3.24 -15.11 1.34
C MET A 1 2.34 -13.99 1.81
N LEU A 2 2.17 -13.83 3.10
CA LEU A 2 1.44 -12.70 3.65
C LEU A 2 2.36 -11.49 3.78
N VAL A 3 1.95 -10.37 3.19
CA VAL A 3 2.69 -9.11 3.26
C VAL A 3 1.83 -8.08 3.99
N VAL A 4 2.38 -7.48 5.03
CA VAL A 4 1.71 -6.41 5.77
C VAL A 4 2.45 -5.12 5.49
N LYS A 5 1.73 -4.10 4.99
CA LYS A 5 2.29 -2.79 4.68
C LYS A 5 1.59 -1.72 5.50
N LYS A 6 2.39 -0.83 6.08
CA LYS A 6 1.88 0.31 6.82
C LYS A 6 2.35 1.60 6.17
N PHE A 7 1.41 2.51 5.91
CA PHE A 7 1.70 3.82 5.35
C PHE A 7 1.22 4.90 6.30
N GLY A 8 2.11 5.84 6.61
CA GLY A 8 1.80 6.97 7.48
C GLY A 8 1.16 8.13 6.72
N GLY A 9 0.84 9.20 7.45
CA GLY A 9 0.12 10.35 6.92
C GLY A 9 0.79 11.02 5.73
N SER A 10 2.12 11.09 5.69
CA SER A 10 2.84 11.69 4.56
C SER A 10 2.69 10.88 3.28
N SER A 11 2.52 9.56 3.37
CA SER A 11 2.33 8.69 2.22
C SER A 11 0.93 8.76 1.64
N VAL A 12 -0.04 9.28 2.37
CA VAL A 12 -1.43 9.42 1.94
C VAL A 12 -1.89 10.87 1.94
N ALA A 13 -0.94 11.81 1.91
CA ALA A 13 -1.23 13.23 2.03
C ALA A 13 -1.93 13.84 0.81
N ASP A 14 -1.76 13.24 -0.35
CA ASP A 14 -2.41 13.71 -1.58
C ASP A 14 -2.77 12.53 -2.49
N THR A 15 -3.51 12.83 -3.56
CA THR A 15 -4.02 11.83 -4.48
C THR A 15 -2.90 11.05 -5.16
N GLU A 16 -1.83 11.73 -5.57
CA GLU A 16 -0.70 11.08 -6.24
C GLU A 16 -0.03 10.06 -5.34
N ARG A 17 0.16 10.41 -4.07
CA ARG A 17 0.76 9.50 -3.09
C ARG A 17 -0.13 8.30 -2.81
N ILE A 18 -1.43 8.52 -2.75
CA ILE A 18 -2.40 7.43 -2.58
C ILE A 18 -2.32 6.45 -3.75
N PHE A 19 -2.23 6.94 -4.97
CA PHE A 19 -2.08 6.08 -6.15
C PHE A 19 -0.77 5.29 -6.10
N ASN A 20 0.32 5.89 -5.63
CA ASN A 20 1.59 5.17 -5.48
C ASN A 20 1.49 4.03 -4.47
N VAL A 21 0.81 4.26 -3.35
CA VAL A 21 0.55 3.21 -2.36
C VAL A 21 -0.25 2.07 -2.98
N ALA A 22 -1.33 2.40 -3.68
CA ALA A 22 -2.17 1.41 -4.33
C ALA A 22 -1.39 0.58 -5.36
N ARG A 23 -0.54 1.22 -6.14
CA ARG A 23 0.30 0.54 -7.14
C ARG A 23 1.22 -0.48 -6.48
N ARG A 24 1.88 -0.12 -5.39
CA ARG A 24 2.78 -1.02 -4.68
C ARG A 24 2.04 -2.23 -4.12
N CYS A 25 0.84 -2.00 -3.59
CA CYS A 25 0.02 -3.09 -3.07
C CYS A 25 -0.41 -4.05 -4.18
N ILE A 26 -0.79 -3.51 -5.33
CA ILE A 26 -1.19 -4.31 -6.49
C ILE A 26 -0.02 -5.14 -7.00
N GLU A 27 1.18 -4.58 -7.07
CA GLU A 27 2.37 -5.29 -7.51
C GLU A 27 2.67 -6.49 -6.60
N ASP A 28 2.59 -6.31 -5.31
CA ASP A 28 2.80 -7.40 -4.36
C ASP A 28 1.74 -8.48 -4.50
N TYR A 29 0.49 -8.07 -4.68
CA TYR A 29 -0.61 -9.01 -4.87
C TYR A 29 -0.42 -9.84 -6.15
N LYS A 30 0.00 -9.20 -7.24
CA LYS A 30 0.25 -9.88 -8.51
C LYS A 30 1.38 -10.90 -8.44
N ARG A 31 2.29 -10.74 -7.50
CA ARG A 31 3.38 -11.70 -7.28
C ARG A 31 2.92 -12.94 -6.51
N GLY A 32 1.64 -13.05 -6.22
CA GLY A 32 1.09 -14.19 -5.52
C GLY A 32 1.05 -14.04 -4.00
N ASN A 33 1.16 -12.81 -3.50
CA ASN A 33 1.11 -12.54 -2.07
C ASN A 33 -0.30 -12.12 -1.63
N ASP A 34 -0.63 -12.44 -0.39
CA ASP A 34 -1.76 -11.81 0.28
C ASP A 34 -1.28 -10.51 0.91
N VAL A 35 -1.99 -9.42 0.70
CA VAL A 35 -1.54 -8.09 1.15
C VAL A 35 -2.53 -7.50 2.14
N VAL A 36 -2.03 -7.10 3.29
CA VAL A 36 -2.77 -6.32 4.28
C VAL A 36 -2.19 -4.92 4.31
N VAL A 37 -3.04 -3.92 4.16
CA VAL A 37 -2.61 -2.52 4.13
C VAL A 37 -3.20 -1.79 5.33
N VAL A 38 -2.34 -1.14 6.09
CA VAL A 38 -2.75 -0.29 7.20
C VAL A 38 -2.43 1.17 6.85
N LEU A 39 -3.44 2.00 6.84
CA LEU A 39 -3.29 3.43 6.57
C LEU A 39 -3.52 4.22 7.85
N SER A 40 -2.63 5.16 8.11
CA SER A 40 -2.71 5.99 9.29
C SER A 40 -2.49 7.45 8.88
N ALA A 41 -3.45 8.28 9.14
CA ALA A 41 -3.35 9.71 8.84
C ALA A 41 -2.86 10.51 10.05
#